data_5300c30ff1a165cbf51525f198bef048
#
_entry.id   5300c30ff1a165cbf51525f198bef048
#
_cell.length_a   1.000
_cell.length_b   1.000
_cell.length_c   1.000
_cell.angle_alpha   90.00
_cell.angle_beta   90.00
_cell.angle_gamma   90.00
#
_symmetry.space_group_name_H-M   'P 1'
#
loop_
_entity.id
_entity.type
_entity.pdbx_description
1 polymer ?
#
loop_
_entity_poly.entity_id
_entity_poly.type
_entity_poly.pdbx_seq_one_letter_code
_entity_poly.pdbx_strand_id
1 'polypeptide(L)'
;IAIDSFFVNTRILSINDIDATEIYNTLSGLCNADIGLKATKDNNASLLFYYHFPIVYQVKNFNSCILLNEMSNDTFKYSIDGISMRDQESSQSFFSPYLKDLNNPYKFAIYPDINTAYLYVSDFLNNSYNTPSQLMPIVLSNLKKYKIENIIIDLRGNLGGYVSVAEDFLKYFMTEPFIFVKNYRANPSKWTDQIILNNGQTQREWYNFFLTLNSINNKEMRLLKAGYDGPVVYEENKATKPNKKHFDGNIYVLTDGGSISAAALAANLLSHRPNTFLVGLPPGGTKRGTFGQSERIYLPNSKISLSLSLLEFTQFPEYNREPIDIDFPLQWAQPNFNNPIKDPWVQFIIKKINRKV
;
A
#
# COMPACT_ATOMS: atom_id res chain seq x y z
N ILE A 1 0.12 21.76 -9.62
CA ILE A 1 -0.49 22.16 -10.90
C ILE A 1 -1.89 21.63 -10.83
N ALA A 2 -2.89 22.51 -11.05
CA ALA A 2 -4.27 22.10 -11.14
C ALA A 2 -4.37 21.11 -12.31
N ILE A 3 -4.95 19.92 -12.06
CA ILE A 3 -5.40 19.04 -13.14
C ILE A 3 -6.38 19.91 -13.92
N ASP A 4 -6.13 20.10 -15.22
CA ASP A 4 -7.03 20.82 -16.08
C ASP A 4 -8.42 20.20 -15.93
N SER A 5 -9.40 21.00 -15.56
CA SER A 5 -10.79 20.55 -15.36
C SER A 5 -11.36 19.82 -16.58
N PHE A 6 -10.75 20.03 -17.73
CA PHE A 6 -11.03 19.36 -18.99
C PHE A 6 -10.85 17.83 -18.93
N PHE A 7 -9.91 17.31 -18.14
CA PHE A 7 -9.68 15.88 -18.01
C PHE A 7 -10.46 15.20 -16.89
N VAL A 8 -11.23 15.97 -16.14
CA VAL A 8 -12.11 15.40 -15.11
C VAL A 8 -13.25 14.65 -15.82
N ASN A 9 -13.48 13.40 -15.41
CA ASN A 9 -14.48 12.50 -16.01
C ASN A 9 -14.19 12.15 -17.49
N THR A 10 -12.92 12.09 -17.89
CA THR A 10 -12.54 11.58 -19.20
C THR A 10 -11.89 10.19 -19.09
N ARG A 11 -12.20 9.34 -20.08
CA ARG A 11 -11.60 8.01 -20.24
C ARG A 11 -10.81 7.95 -21.55
N ILE A 12 -9.60 7.38 -21.48
CA ILE A 12 -8.81 7.13 -22.68
C ILE A 12 -9.41 5.95 -23.44
N LEU A 13 -9.72 6.13 -24.72
CA LEU A 13 -10.18 5.08 -25.63
C LEU A 13 -9.04 4.50 -26.46
N SER A 14 -8.11 5.35 -26.91
CA SER A 14 -6.90 4.90 -27.61
C SER A 14 -5.73 5.86 -27.42
N ILE A 15 -4.51 5.37 -27.60
CA ILE A 15 -3.28 6.15 -27.64
C ILE A 15 -2.54 5.75 -28.92
N ASN A 16 -2.19 6.71 -29.77
CA ASN A 16 -1.54 6.47 -31.07
C ASN A 16 -2.25 5.37 -31.88
N ASP A 17 -3.58 5.45 -31.95
CA ASP A 17 -4.48 4.50 -32.62
C ASP A 17 -4.49 3.08 -32.03
N ILE A 18 -3.81 2.82 -30.90
CA ILE A 18 -3.84 1.54 -30.19
C ILE A 18 -4.98 1.61 -29.15
N ASP A 19 -5.86 0.62 -29.15
CA ASP A 19 -7.00 0.54 -28.22
C ASP A 19 -6.56 0.50 -26.75
N ALA A 20 -7.21 1.27 -25.89
CA ALA A 20 -6.86 1.37 -24.48
C ALA A 20 -7.01 0.02 -23.72
N THR A 21 -7.95 -0.84 -24.14
CA THR A 21 -8.14 -2.16 -23.56
C THR A 21 -6.99 -3.10 -23.96
N GLU A 22 -6.53 -3.02 -25.20
CA GLU A 22 -5.32 -3.74 -25.64
C GLU A 22 -4.10 -3.31 -24.84
N ILE A 23 -3.88 -1.99 -24.72
CA ILE A 23 -2.79 -1.42 -23.92
C ILE A 23 -2.86 -1.94 -22.48
N TYR A 24 -4.03 -1.84 -21.85
CA TYR A 24 -4.23 -2.31 -20.48
C TYR A 24 -3.92 -3.80 -20.32
N ASN A 25 -4.46 -4.66 -21.20
CA ASN A 25 -4.25 -6.10 -21.13
C ASN A 25 -2.77 -6.46 -21.29
N THR A 26 -2.08 -5.82 -22.22
CA THR A 26 -0.64 -6.01 -22.46
C THR A 26 0.19 -5.57 -21.28
N LEU A 27 0.01 -4.33 -20.82
CA LEU A 27 0.84 -3.77 -19.74
C LEU A 27 0.55 -4.41 -18.39
N SER A 28 -0.71 -4.72 -18.09
CA SER A 28 -1.06 -5.45 -16.86
C SER A 28 -0.49 -6.86 -16.87
N GLY A 29 -0.32 -7.49 -18.06
CA GLY A 29 0.37 -8.77 -18.21
C GLY A 29 1.84 -8.74 -17.79
N LEU A 30 2.49 -7.60 -17.85
CA LEU A 30 3.89 -7.40 -17.43
C LEU A 30 4.04 -7.07 -15.94
N CYS A 31 2.95 -6.76 -15.25
CA CYS A 31 3.00 -6.36 -13.86
C CYS A 31 2.84 -7.56 -12.91
N ASN A 32 3.68 -7.57 -11.88
CA ASN A 32 3.65 -8.59 -10.86
C ASN A 32 2.61 -8.26 -9.78
N ALA A 33 1.86 -9.28 -9.38
CA ALA A 33 1.04 -9.27 -8.17
C ALA A 33 0.86 -10.73 -7.72
N ASP A 34 0.54 -10.96 -6.45
CA ASP A 34 0.17 -12.27 -5.98
C ASP A 34 -1.11 -12.75 -6.68
N ILE A 35 -1.31 -14.07 -6.74
CA ILE A 35 -2.46 -14.69 -7.41
C ILE A 35 -3.77 -14.12 -6.85
N GLY A 36 -4.63 -13.61 -7.73
CA GLY A 36 -5.93 -13.04 -7.37
C GLY A 36 -5.92 -11.56 -7.00
N LEU A 37 -4.75 -10.91 -6.84
CA LEU A 37 -4.66 -9.49 -6.49
C LEU A 37 -4.75 -8.58 -7.73
N LYS A 38 -5.92 -8.59 -8.40
CA LYS A 38 -6.15 -7.78 -9.60
C LYS A 38 -5.96 -6.28 -9.35
N ALA A 39 -6.47 -5.75 -8.25
CA ALA A 39 -6.35 -4.31 -7.94
C ALA A 39 -4.90 -3.86 -7.82
N THR A 40 -4.02 -4.68 -7.23
CA THR A 40 -2.58 -4.42 -7.15
C THR A 40 -1.93 -4.46 -8.53
N LYS A 41 -2.33 -5.42 -9.35
CA LYS A 41 -1.83 -5.54 -10.73
C LYS A 41 -2.22 -4.32 -11.56
N ASP A 42 -3.46 -3.86 -11.46
CA ASP A 42 -3.98 -2.69 -12.13
C ASP A 42 -3.26 -1.40 -11.66
N ASN A 43 -3.05 -1.27 -10.36
CA ASN A 43 -2.28 -0.16 -9.77
C ASN A 43 -0.84 -0.13 -10.32
N ASN A 44 -0.16 -1.28 -10.37
CA ASN A 44 1.20 -1.37 -10.89
C ASN A 44 1.25 -1.07 -12.39
N ALA A 45 0.28 -1.54 -13.18
CA ALA A 45 0.19 -1.21 -14.60
C ALA A 45 0.01 0.29 -14.82
N SER A 46 -0.81 0.95 -14.01
CA SER A 46 -1.00 2.41 -14.06
C SER A 46 0.26 3.18 -13.67
N LEU A 47 0.92 2.79 -12.57
CA LEU A 47 2.14 3.45 -12.10
C LEU A 47 3.32 3.29 -13.08
N LEU A 48 3.41 2.16 -13.74
CA LEU A 48 4.51 1.84 -14.65
C LEU A 48 4.16 2.11 -16.12
N PHE A 49 2.98 2.65 -16.42
CA PHE A 49 2.52 2.94 -17.77
C PHE A 49 3.53 3.73 -18.57
N TYR A 50 4.03 4.82 -18.01
CA TYR A 50 4.98 5.73 -18.68
C TYR A 50 6.30 5.03 -19.06
N TYR A 51 6.64 3.96 -18.37
CA TYR A 51 7.87 3.19 -18.61
C TYR A 51 7.62 2.04 -19.57
N HIS A 52 6.56 1.26 -19.35
CA HIS A 52 6.27 0.06 -20.14
C HIS A 52 5.71 0.38 -21.53
N PHE A 53 4.81 1.37 -21.64
CA PHE A 53 4.14 1.69 -22.90
C PHE A 53 5.12 2.03 -24.02
N PRO A 54 6.09 2.96 -23.86
CA PRO A 54 7.06 3.28 -24.89
C PRO A 54 7.93 2.09 -25.30
N ILE A 55 8.30 1.23 -24.36
CA ILE A 55 9.15 0.06 -24.63
C ILE A 55 8.38 -0.99 -25.42
N VAL A 56 7.18 -1.33 -24.96
CA VAL A 56 6.36 -2.41 -25.55
C VAL A 56 5.92 -2.07 -26.97
N TYR A 57 5.43 -0.85 -27.15
CA TYR A 57 4.90 -0.40 -28.44
C TYR A 57 5.93 0.33 -29.31
N GLN A 58 7.20 0.42 -28.86
CA GLN A 58 8.30 1.10 -29.55
C GLN A 58 7.97 2.55 -29.94
N VAL A 59 7.19 3.22 -29.10
CA VAL A 59 6.71 4.59 -29.32
C VAL A 59 7.74 5.57 -28.83
N LYS A 60 8.20 6.46 -29.70
CA LYS A 60 9.14 7.55 -29.32
C LYS A 60 8.40 8.81 -28.84
N ASN A 61 7.21 9.05 -29.37
CA ASN A 61 6.39 10.22 -29.04
C ASN A 61 4.93 9.82 -28.87
N PHE A 62 4.23 10.47 -27.94
CA PHE A 62 2.78 10.40 -27.83
C PHE A 62 2.18 11.41 -28.79
N ASN A 63 1.62 10.97 -29.91
CA ASN A 63 1.12 11.88 -30.93
C ASN A 63 -0.38 12.21 -30.76
N SER A 64 -1.18 11.26 -30.27
CA SER A 64 -2.63 11.49 -30.12
C SER A 64 -3.27 10.54 -29.12
N CYS A 65 -4.26 11.04 -28.39
CA CYS A 65 -5.20 10.25 -27.59
C CYS A 65 -6.62 10.51 -28.10
N ILE A 66 -7.44 9.47 -28.13
CA ILE A 66 -8.89 9.62 -28.21
C ILE A 66 -9.45 9.47 -26.81
N LEU A 67 -10.18 10.49 -26.37
CA LEU A 67 -10.77 10.60 -25.05
C LEU A 67 -12.28 10.59 -25.15
N LEU A 68 -12.95 9.95 -24.19
CA LEU A 68 -14.39 9.97 -23.99
C LEU A 68 -14.71 10.81 -22.75
N ASN A 69 -15.53 11.85 -22.90
CA ASN A 69 -16.14 12.49 -21.74
C ASN A 69 -17.32 11.65 -21.26
N GLU A 70 -17.21 11.07 -20.07
CA GLU A 70 -18.22 10.16 -19.54
C GLU A 70 -19.53 10.84 -19.12
N MET A 71 -19.52 12.17 -18.97
CA MET A 71 -20.75 12.92 -18.64
C MET A 71 -21.56 13.30 -19.88
N SER A 72 -20.90 13.77 -20.93
CA SER A 72 -21.56 14.16 -22.19
C SER A 72 -21.65 13.04 -23.21
N ASN A 73 -20.89 11.96 -23.02
CA ASN A 73 -20.70 10.85 -23.96
C ASN A 73 -20.08 11.27 -25.31
N ASP A 74 -19.38 12.42 -25.32
CA ASP A 74 -18.68 12.91 -26.50
C ASP A 74 -17.25 12.39 -26.55
N THR A 75 -16.77 12.09 -27.77
CA THR A 75 -15.38 11.72 -28.02
C THR A 75 -14.63 12.87 -28.67
N PHE A 76 -13.38 13.07 -28.28
CA PHE A 76 -12.53 14.09 -28.88
C PHE A 76 -11.08 13.61 -28.98
N LYS A 77 -10.39 14.10 -29.98
CA LYS A 77 -8.96 13.82 -30.19
C LYS A 77 -8.13 14.89 -29.49
N TYR A 78 -7.16 14.43 -28.70
CA TYR A 78 -6.22 15.30 -27.98
C TYR A 78 -4.79 14.95 -28.38
N SER A 79 -3.99 15.98 -28.69
CA SER A 79 -2.55 15.82 -28.94
C SER A 79 -1.80 15.96 -27.63
N ILE A 80 -0.95 14.98 -27.31
CA ILE A 80 -0.12 14.98 -26.11
C ILE A 80 1.33 14.99 -26.53
N ASP A 81 2.06 15.99 -26.06
CA ASP A 81 3.52 15.98 -26.16
C ASP A 81 4.09 15.15 -25.03
N GLY A 82 4.88 14.13 -25.36
CA GLY A 82 5.59 13.35 -24.35
C GLY A 82 6.64 14.20 -23.63
N ILE A 83 6.79 13.97 -22.33
CA ILE A 83 7.90 14.54 -21.55
C ILE A 83 9.06 13.56 -21.49
N SER A 84 10.30 14.07 -21.48
CA SER A 84 11.47 13.20 -21.36
C SER A 84 11.53 12.54 -19.96
N MET A 85 12.15 11.36 -19.85
CA MET A 85 12.35 10.72 -18.54
C MET A 85 13.13 11.61 -17.57
N ARG A 86 14.05 12.45 -18.08
CA ARG A 86 14.82 13.40 -17.26
C ARG A 86 13.93 14.51 -16.68
N ASP A 87 12.99 15.01 -17.47
CA ASP A 87 12.02 16.02 -17.02
C ASP A 87 10.98 15.40 -16.08
N GLN A 88 10.70 14.11 -16.23
CA GLN A 88 9.81 13.35 -15.37
C GLN A 88 10.37 13.16 -13.96
N GLU A 89 11.67 12.93 -13.79
CA GLU A 89 12.28 12.83 -12.45
C GLU A 89 12.09 14.12 -11.63
N SER A 90 12.12 15.29 -12.31
CA SER A 90 11.80 16.58 -11.68
C SER A 90 10.30 16.79 -11.42
N SER A 91 9.44 16.04 -12.09
CA SER A 91 7.98 16.13 -12.03
C SER A 91 7.30 14.93 -11.33
N GLN A 92 8.05 14.15 -10.54
CA GLN A 92 7.50 12.96 -9.83
C GLN A 92 6.24 13.24 -9.00
N SER A 93 5.99 14.50 -8.64
CA SER A 93 4.72 14.91 -8.03
C SER A 93 3.51 14.83 -8.96
N PHE A 94 3.71 14.68 -10.29
CA PHE A 94 2.65 14.68 -11.30
C PHE A 94 1.97 13.32 -11.48
N PHE A 95 2.69 12.23 -11.25
CA PHE A 95 2.25 10.89 -11.63
C PHE A 95 1.80 10.01 -10.48
N SER A 96 2.04 10.44 -9.23
CA SER A 96 1.46 9.74 -8.09
C SER A 96 0.16 10.44 -7.70
N PRO A 97 -1.01 9.78 -7.78
CA PRO A 97 -2.22 10.31 -7.20
C PRO A 97 -2.08 10.49 -5.68
N TYR A 98 -1.01 9.95 -5.10
CA TYR A 98 -0.71 9.94 -3.69
C TYR A 98 0.40 10.94 -3.39
N LEU A 99 0.02 12.10 -2.83
CA LEU A 99 0.99 13.07 -2.32
C LEU A 99 1.70 12.47 -1.10
N LYS A 100 2.95 12.06 -1.27
CA LYS A 100 3.81 11.70 -0.14
C LYS A 100 4.44 12.98 0.41
N ASP A 101 4.01 13.39 1.57
CA ASP A 101 4.76 14.33 2.38
C ASP A 101 5.76 13.53 3.22
N LEU A 102 7.00 13.44 2.76
CA LEU A 102 8.07 12.70 3.44
C LEU A 102 8.35 13.22 4.85
N ASN A 103 7.91 14.44 5.17
CA ASN A 103 8.08 15.05 6.48
C ASN A 103 6.90 14.76 7.41
N ASN A 104 5.72 14.45 6.88
CA ASN A 104 4.53 14.14 7.67
C ASN A 104 3.69 13.03 7.01
N PRO A 105 3.90 11.76 7.39
CA PRO A 105 3.14 10.64 6.84
C PRO A 105 1.66 10.62 7.25
N TYR A 106 1.25 11.51 8.17
CA TYR A 106 -0.11 11.56 8.70
C TYR A 106 -0.78 12.89 8.38
N LYS A 107 -1.97 12.86 7.75
CA LYS A 107 -2.85 14.02 7.61
C LYS A 107 -4.15 13.76 8.36
N PHE A 108 -4.52 14.68 9.24
CA PHE A 108 -5.66 14.52 10.13
C PHE A 108 -6.64 15.69 10.00
N ALA A 109 -7.93 15.37 9.87
CA ALA A 109 -9.01 16.34 9.86
C ALA A 109 -10.20 15.85 10.69
N ILE A 110 -10.93 16.77 11.30
CA ILE A 110 -12.13 16.49 12.09
C ILE A 110 -13.32 17.24 11.49
N TYR A 111 -14.43 16.54 11.42
CA TYR A 111 -15.73 17.05 10.94
C TYR A 111 -16.79 16.79 12.02
N PRO A 112 -16.89 17.64 13.06
CA PRO A 112 -17.80 17.43 14.19
C PRO A 112 -19.27 17.37 13.77
N ASP A 113 -19.66 18.18 12.78
CA ASP A 113 -21.06 18.27 12.29
C ASP A 113 -21.58 16.96 11.69
N ILE A 114 -20.67 16.07 11.28
CA ILE A 114 -21.00 14.75 10.74
C ILE A 114 -20.41 13.62 11.62
N ASN A 115 -20.01 13.95 12.85
CA ASN A 115 -19.47 12.98 13.83
C ASN A 115 -18.37 12.08 13.24
N THR A 116 -17.46 12.65 12.43
CA THR A 116 -16.47 11.88 11.67
C THR A 116 -15.10 12.57 11.70
N ALA A 117 -14.04 11.78 11.80
CA ALA A 117 -12.66 12.20 11.54
C ALA A 117 -12.07 11.46 10.35
N TYR A 118 -11.06 12.07 9.73
CA TYR A 118 -10.30 11.49 8.65
C TYR A 118 -8.82 11.50 9.01
N LEU A 119 -8.17 10.36 8.84
CA LEU A 119 -6.75 10.15 9.08
C LEU A 119 -6.12 9.46 7.88
N TYR A 120 -5.39 10.21 7.06
CA TYR A 120 -4.58 9.64 5.99
C TYR A 120 -3.23 9.21 6.53
N VAL A 121 -2.78 8.01 6.14
CA VAL A 121 -1.48 7.43 6.48
C VAL A 121 -0.77 7.06 5.18
N SER A 122 0.24 7.87 4.79
CA SER A 122 0.93 7.69 3.50
C SER A 122 1.90 6.52 3.48
N ASP A 123 2.49 6.21 4.61
CA ASP A 123 3.46 5.13 4.78
C ASP A 123 3.68 4.77 6.26
N PHE A 124 4.40 3.69 6.50
CA PHE A 124 4.87 3.26 7.82
C PHE A 124 6.40 3.33 7.93
N LEU A 125 7.01 4.36 7.35
CA LEU A 125 8.45 4.57 7.47
C LEU A 125 8.80 5.10 8.86
N ASN A 126 10.02 4.78 9.30
CA ASN A 126 10.52 5.29 10.58
C ASN A 126 11.01 6.73 10.41
N ASN A 127 10.16 7.68 10.78
CA ASN A 127 10.49 9.09 10.81
C ASN A 127 10.69 9.52 12.27
N SER A 128 11.87 10.01 12.62
CA SER A 128 12.21 10.41 13.99
C SER A 128 11.34 11.53 14.57
N TYR A 129 10.62 12.27 13.74
CA TYR A 129 9.82 13.43 14.17
C TYR A 129 8.30 13.19 14.19
N ASN A 130 7.82 12.11 13.57
CA ASN A 130 6.38 11.86 13.41
C ASN A 130 6.06 10.36 13.57
N THR A 131 6.37 9.82 14.75
CA THR A 131 6.04 8.42 15.05
C THR A 131 4.57 8.29 15.49
N PRO A 132 3.94 7.11 15.35
CA PRO A 132 2.60 6.87 15.90
C PRO A 132 2.49 7.22 17.37
N SER A 133 3.50 6.92 18.19
CA SER A 133 3.53 7.20 19.62
C SER A 133 3.52 8.71 19.94
N GLN A 134 4.00 9.56 19.06
CA GLN A 134 3.95 11.02 19.20
C GLN A 134 2.62 11.62 18.73
N LEU A 135 2.07 11.13 17.62
CA LEU A 135 0.93 11.75 16.96
C LEU A 135 -0.43 11.17 17.40
N MET A 136 -0.53 9.87 17.59
CA MET A 136 -1.82 9.25 17.92
C MET A 136 -2.43 9.72 19.25
N PRO A 137 -1.66 10.04 20.31
CA PRO A 137 -2.23 10.67 21.50
C PRO A 137 -2.92 12.00 21.22
N ILE A 138 -2.39 12.80 20.28
CA ILE A 138 -3.00 14.07 19.85
C ILE A 138 -4.29 13.80 19.08
N VAL A 139 -4.26 12.85 18.14
CA VAL A 139 -5.44 12.42 17.38
C VAL A 139 -6.54 11.98 18.34
N LEU A 140 -6.26 11.02 19.24
CA LEU A 140 -7.23 10.51 20.20
C LEU A 140 -7.78 11.56 21.17
N SER A 141 -6.93 12.50 21.61
CA SER A 141 -7.36 13.62 22.44
C SER A 141 -8.38 14.49 21.72
N ASN A 142 -8.18 14.75 20.42
CA ASN A 142 -9.10 15.50 19.60
C ASN A 142 -10.40 14.72 19.34
N LEU A 143 -10.32 13.43 19.02
CA LEU A 143 -11.51 12.57 18.86
C LEU A 143 -12.40 12.62 20.11
N LYS A 144 -11.79 12.50 21.29
CA LYS A 144 -12.50 12.60 22.57
C LYS A 144 -13.09 13.99 22.81
N LYS A 145 -12.31 15.06 22.57
CA LYS A 145 -12.74 16.45 22.76
C LYS A 145 -13.99 16.78 21.94
N TYR A 146 -14.04 16.33 20.70
CA TYR A 146 -15.14 16.58 19.76
C TYR A 146 -16.20 15.46 19.75
N LYS A 147 -16.08 14.45 20.64
CA LYS A 147 -16.98 13.30 20.76
C LYS A 147 -17.18 12.56 19.42
N ILE A 148 -16.09 12.38 18.69
CA ILE A 148 -16.12 11.68 17.40
C ILE A 148 -16.24 10.18 17.61
N GLU A 149 -17.23 9.57 16.97
CA GLU A 149 -17.52 8.12 17.05
C GLU A 149 -17.12 7.37 15.78
N ASN A 150 -16.84 8.07 14.67
CA ASN A 150 -16.46 7.49 13.40
C ASN A 150 -15.10 8.02 12.94
N ILE A 151 -14.18 7.14 12.58
CA ILE A 151 -12.91 7.51 11.97
C ILE A 151 -12.74 6.82 10.62
N ILE A 152 -12.30 7.57 9.63
CA ILE A 152 -11.87 7.07 8.32
C ILE A 152 -10.35 7.02 8.35
N ILE A 153 -9.78 5.82 8.27
CA ILE A 153 -8.32 5.60 8.12
C ILE A 153 -8.06 5.33 6.65
N ASP A 154 -7.37 6.24 5.99
CA ASP A 154 -7.08 6.14 4.56
C ASP A 154 -5.67 5.60 4.34
N LEU A 155 -5.58 4.37 3.86
CA LEU A 155 -4.34 3.66 3.51
C LEU A 155 -4.11 3.59 2.00
N ARG A 156 -4.92 4.27 1.18
CA ARG A 156 -4.75 4.24 -0.28
C ARG A 156 -3.37 4.73 -0.68
N GLY A 157 -2.69 3.97 -1.54
CA GLY A 157 -1.32 4.24 -2.00
C GLY A 157 -0.24 4.11 -0.94
N ASN A 158 -0.55 3.62 0.25
CA ASN A 158 0.45 3.34 1.28
C ASN A 158 1.24 2.08 0.91
N LEU A 159 2.47 2.26 0.48
CA LEU A 159 3.35 1.16 0.05
C LEU A 159 3.93 0.33 1.21
N GLY A 160 3.45 0.55 2.43
CA GLY A 160 3.92 -0.14 3.63
C GLY A 160 5.07 0.58 4.33
N GLY A 161 6.02 -0.18 4.83
CA GLY A 161 7.15 0.30 5.61
C GLY A 161 7.52 -0.68 6.71
N TYR A 162 7.97 -0.16 7.85
CA TYR A 162 8.38 -0.99 8.98
C TYR A 162 7.18 -1.63 9.69
N VAL A 163 7.25 -2.95 9.89
CA VAL A 163 6.25 -3.72 10.65
C VAL A 163 6.06 -3.14 12.05
N SER A 164 7.15 -2.76 12.72
CA SER A 164 7.11 -2.18 14.06
C SER A 164 6.38 -0.83 14.12
N VAL A 165 6.48 -0.01 13.08
CA VAL A 165 5.77 1.29 13.00
C VAL A 165 4.28 1.07 12.79
N ALA A 166 3.90 0.13 11.90
CA ALA A 166 2.51 -0.24 11.70
C ALA A 166 1.90 -0.87 12.97
N GLU A 167 2.66 -1.73 13.67
CA GLU A 167 2.23 -2.32 14.94
C GLU A 167 2.03 -1.26 16.04
N ASP A 168 2.95 -0.27 16.12
CA ASP A 168 2.80 0.85 17.07
C ASP A 168 1.57 1.70 16.75
N PHE A 169 1.28 1.94 15.47
CA PHE A 169 0.05 2.60 15.02
C PHE A 169 -1.20 1.83 15.45
N LEU A 170 -1.23 0.52 15.24
CA LEU A 170 -2.38 -0.33 15.54
C LEU A 170 -2.72 -0.40 17.03
N LYS A 171 -1.77 -0.18 17.94
CA LYS A 171 -2.04 -0.10 19.39
C LYS A 171 -3.11 0.93 19.75
N TYR A 172 -3.29 1.95 18.92
CA TYR A 172 -4.25 3.03 19.17
C TYR A 172 -5.64 2.76 18.60
N PHE A 173 -5.79 1.68 17.82
CA PHE A 173 -7.03 1.33 17.15
C PHE A 173 -7.53 -0.08 17.47
N MET A 174 -6.67 -0.98 17.91
CA MET A 174 -7.09 -2.30 18.41
C MET A 174 -7.64 -2.19 19.82
N THR A 175 -8.64 -3.01 20.14
CA THR A 175 -9.32 -3.06 21.46
C THR A 175 -8.86 -4.24 22.31
N GLU A 176 -8.35 -5.29 21.66
CA GLU A 176 -7.87 -6.51 22.30
C GLU A 176 -6.39 -6.76 22.00
N PRO A 177 -5.67 -7.53 22.84
CA PRO A 177 -4.31 -7.96 22.54
C PRO A 177 -4.24 -8.69 21.20
N PHE A 178 -3.22 -8.38 20.40
CA PHE A 178 -3.07 -8.90 19.04
C PHE A 178 -1.62 -9.30 18.74
N ILE A 179 -1.44 -10.20 17.78
CA ILE A 179 -0.15 -10.49 17.16
C ILE A 179 -0.22 -9.94 15.73
N PHE A 180 0.63 -8.97 15.40
CA PHE A 180 0.56 -8.30 14.10
C PHE A 180 1.08 -9.20 12.98
N VAL A 181 2.19 -9.90 13.20
CA VAL A 181 2.73 -10.93 12.31
C VAL A 181 3.01 -12.18 13.13
N LYS A 182 2.29 -13.26 12.85
CA LYS A 182 2.41 -14.51 13.61
C LYS A 182 3.68 -15.27 13.27
N ASN A 183 4.01 -15.38 11.98
CA ASN A 183 5.19 -16.08 11.52
C ASN A 183 6.01 -15.26 10.52
N TYR A 184 7.31 -15.29 10.69
CA TYR A 184 8.29 -14.81 9.73
C TYR A 184 9.03 -16.03 9.16
N ARG A 185 8.88 -16.28 7.85
CA ARG A 185 9.53 -17.39 7.18
C ARG A 185 10.56 -16.87 6.19
N ALA A 186 11.81 -17.29 6.37
CA ALA A 186 12.87 -17.14 5.40
C ALA A 186 13.10 -18.48 4.70
N ASN A 187 13.56 -18.44 3.47
CA ASN A 187 14.00 -19.61 2.73
C ASN A 187 15.45 -19.41 2.25
N PRO A 188 16.43 -19.41 3.17
CA PRO A 188 17.83 -19.26 2.81
C PRO A 188 18.25 -20.41 1.89
N SER A 189 19.07 -20.11 0.91
CA SER A 189 19.68 -21.09 0.02
C SER A 189 21.06 -20.60 -0.37
N LYS A 190 21.93 -21.52 -0.78
CA LYS A 190 23.26 -21.18 -1.33
C LYS A 190 23.16 -20.19 -2.49
N TRP A 191 22.03 -20.21 -3.21
CA TRP A 191 21.78 -19.30 -4.32
C TRP A 191 21.44 -17.87 -3.83
N THR A 192 20.60 -17.73 -2.81
CA THR A 192 20.30 -16.44 -2.18
C THR A 192 21.53 -15.83 -1.53
N ASP A 193 22.37 -16.64 -0.87
CA ASP A 193 23.62 -16.19 -0.27
C ASP A 193 24.60 -15.66 -1.33
N GLN A 194 24.75 -16.35 -2.47
CA GLN A 194 25.59 -15.89 -3.57
C GLN A 194 25.10 -14.58 -4.20
N ILE A 195 23.79 -14.40 -4.32
CA ILE A 195 23.18 -13.17 -4.84
C ILE A 195 23.47 -11.99 -3.92
N ILE A 196 23.30 -12.18 -2.62
CA ILE A 196 23.56 -11.16 -1.59
C ILE A 196 25.04 -10.77 -1.60
N LEU A 197 25.95 -11.75 -1.63
CA LEU A 197 27.38 -11.51 -1.67
C LEU A 197 27.84 -10.78 -2.95
N ASN A 198 27.24 -11.09 -4.10
CA ASN A 198 27.58 -10.44 -5.37
C ASN A 198 27.13 -8.99 -5.46
N ASN A 199 26.18 -8.55 -4.63
CA ASN A 199 25.74 -7.16 -4.55
C ASN A 199 26.55 -6.30 -3.59
N GLY A 200 27.62 -6.83 -3.01
CA GLY A 200 28.47 -6.12 -2.04
C GLY A 200 27.81 -5.91 -0.67
N GLN A 201 26.61 -6.44 -0.48
CA GLN A 201 25.94 -6.46 0.81
C GLN A 201 26.49 -7.63 1.63
N THR A 202 26.92 -7.34 2.83
CA THR A 202 27.38 -8.39 3.73
C THR A 202 26.17 -9.18 4.24
N GLN A 203 26.30 -10.48 4.40
CA GLN A 203 25.37 -11.40 5.09
C GLN A 203 24.70 -10.83 6.36
N ARG A 204 25.23 -9.72 6.84
CA ARG A 204 24.80 -9.01 8.04
C ARG A 204 23.40 -8.39 7.99
N GLU A 205 22.88 -7.97 6.85
CA GLU A 205 21.59 -7.26 6.82
C GLU A 205 20.40 -8.20 6.98
N TRP A 206 20.42 -9.33 6.35
CA TRP A 206 19.47 -10.41 6.59
C TRP A 206 19.46 -10.82 8.06
N TYR A 207 20.64 -10.99 8.54
CA TYR A 207 20.94 -11.40 9.88
C TYR A 207 20.49 -10.35 10.89
N ASN A 208 20.71 -9.07 10.59
CA ASN A 208 20.31 -7.97 11.45
C ASN A 208 18.78 -7.85 11.53
N PHE A 209 18.03 -8.17 10.47
CA PHE A 209 16.57 -8.22 10.57
C PHE A 209 16.11 -9.26 11.60
N PHE A 210 16.61 -10.49 11.53
CA PHE A 210 16.29 -11.51 12.52
C PHE A 210 16.77 -11.17 13.94
N LEU A 211 17.87 -10.41 14.07
CA LEU A 211 18.32 -9.91 15.37
C LEU A 211 17.38 -8.83 15.96
N THR A 212 16.62 -8.15 15.13
CA THR A 212 15.61 -7.16 15.60
C THR A 212 14.34 -7.83 16.11
N LEU A 213 14.11 -9.10 15.79
CA LEU A 213 13.03 -9.90 16.34
C LEU A 213 13.41 -10.29 17.77
N ASN A 214 12.73 -9.73 18.75
CA ASN A 214 13.07 -9.77 20.19
C ASN A 214 13.16 -11.18 20.84
N SER A 215 12.98 -12.27 20.08
CA SER A 215 12.91 -13.63 20.59
C SER A 215 13.50 -14.70 19.67
N ILE A 216 14.28 -14.34 18.66
CA ILE A 216 15.03 -15.34 17.90
C ILE A 216 15.93 -16.11 18.85
N ASN A 217 15.71 -17.41 18.94
CA ASN A 217 16.56 -18.26 19.74
C ASN A 217 17.89 -18.55 19.01
N ASN A 218 18.90 -18.90 19.80
CA ASN A 218 20.23 -19.18 19.30
C ASN A 218 20.30 -20.36 18.28
N LYS A 219 19.27 -21.23 18.23
CA LYS A 219 19.21 -22.35 17.30
C LYS A 219 18.87 -21.88 15.88
N GLU A 220 17.85 -21.04 15.72
CA GLU A 220 17.44 -20.48 14.43
C GLU A 220 18.55 -19.61 13.84
N MET A 221 19.19 -18.81 14.68
CA MET A 221 20.34 -18.01 14.29
C MET A 221 21.55 -18.84 13.87
N ARG A 222 21.78 -19.99 14.51
CA ARG A 222 22.85 -20.91 14.10
C ARG A 222 22.59 -21.56 12.77
N LEU A 223 21.30 -21.89 12.47
CA LEU A 223 20.91 -22.46 11.18
C LEU A 223 21.14 -21.45 10.06
N LEU A 224 20.74 -20.18 10.25
CA LEU A 224 20.98 -19.11 9.28
C LEU A 224 22.48 -18.87 9.05
N LYS A 225 23.32 -18.91 10.12
CA LYS A 225 24.76 -18.74 10.04
C LYS A 225 25.49 -19.91 9.38
N ALA A 226 24.97 -21.12 9.54
CA ALA A 226 25.63 -22.34 9.06
C ALA A 226 25.40 -22.61 7.56
N GLY A 227 24.77 -21.68 6.82
CA GLY A 227 24.41 -21.90 5.41
C GLY A 227 23.39 -23.02 5.26
N TYR A 228 22.46 -23.12 6.19
CA TYR A 228 21.38 -24.09 6.17
C TYR A 228 20.50 -23.87 4.92
N ASP A 229 20.34 -24.92 4.14
CA ASP A 229 19.53 -24.93 2.92
C ASP A 229 18.13 -25.46 3.26
N GLY A 230 17.20 -24.53 3.52
CA GLY A 230 15.82 -24.88 3.87
C GLY A 230 15.07 -23.76 4.61
N PRO A 231 13.76 -23.92 4.82
CA PRO A 231 12.95 -22.87 5.46
C PRO A 231 13.32 -22.71 6.95
N VAL A 232 13.49 -21.45 7.36
CA VAL A 232 13.60 -21.04 8.76
C VAL A 232 12.36 -20.26 9.10
N VAL A 233 11.64 -20.69 10.13
CA VAL A 233 10.40 -20.05 10.59
C VAL A 233 10.60 -19.54 12.01
N TYR A 234 10.37 -18.25 12.19
CA TYR A 234 10.23 -17.65 13.51
C TYR A 234 8.74 -17.46 13.81
N GLU A 235 8.29 -17.90 14.96
CA GLU A 235 6.91 -17.74 15.43
C GLU A 235 6.85 -16.71 16.57
N GLU A 236 6.06 -15.66 16.39
CA GLU A 236 5.79 -14.67 17.43
C GLU A 236 4.67 -15.19 18.37
N ASN A 237 5.01 -15.31 19.64
CA ASN A 237 4.08 -15.80 20.66
C ASN A 237 3.67 -14.72 21.66
N LYS A 238 4.26 -13.52 21.56
CA LYS A 238 3.96 -12.42 22.47
C LYS A 238 2.97 -11.46 21.83
N ALA A 239 1.76 -11.43 22.37
CA ALA A 239 0.76 -10.48 21.93
C ALA A 239 1.11 -9.04 22.35
N THR A 240 0.93 -8.12 21.43
CA THR A 240 1.01 -6.68 21.66
C THR A 240 -0.28 -6.21 22.30
N LYS A 241 -0.17 -5.43 23.38
CA LYS A 241 -1.32 -4.87 24.08
C LYS A 241 -1.76 -3.55 23.45
N PRO A 242 -3.06 -3.30 23.28
CA PRO A 242 -3.58 -2.00 22.91
C PRO A 242 -3.10 -0.91 23.86
N ASN A 243 -3.03 0.32 23.37
CA ASN A 243 -2.79 1.47 24.23
C ASN A 243 -3.99 1.66 25.16
N LYS A 244 -3.73 2.08 26.41
CA LYS A 244 -4.80 2.36 27.39
C LYS A 244 -5.81 3.40 26.93
N LYS A 245 -5.41 4.27 26.00
CA LYS A 245 -6.24 5.30 25.36
C LYS A 245 -6.39 4.97 23.88
N HIS A 246 -7.00 3.84 23.54
CA HIS A 246 -7.31 3.48 22.16
C HIS A 246 -8.69 4.04 21.74
N PHE A 247 -8.96 3.99 20.45
CA PHE A 247 -10.24 4.41 19.88
C PHE A 247 -11.24 3.23 19.87
N ASP A 248 -12.41 3.43 20.46
CA ASP A 248 -13.44 2.38 20.59
C ASP A 248 -14.57 2.50 19.56
N GLY A 249 -14.63 3.60 18.81
CA GLY A 249 -15.69 3.86 17.82
C GLY A 249 -15.58 3.04 16.53
N ASN A 250 -16.39 3.41 15.56
CA ASN A 250 -16.41 2.77 14.24
C ASN A 250 -15.19 3.21 13.40
N ILE A 251 -14.57 2.25 12.72
CA ILE A 251 -13.44 2.50 11.82
C ILE A 251 -13.84 2.12 10.39
N TYR A 252 -13.60 3.02 9.46
CA TYR A 252 -13.71 2.77 8.03
C TYR A 252 -12.32 2.86 7.43
N VAL A 253 -11.79 1.76 6.91
CA VAL A 253 -10.44 1.69 6.34
C VAL A 253 -10.53 1.77 4.83
N LEU A 254 -10.04 2.85 4.23
CA LEU A 254 -9.94 2.98 2.78
C LEU A 254 -8.69 2.27 2.30
N THR A 255 -8.87 1.33 1.38
CA THR A 255 -7.77 0.58 0.75
C THR A 255 -7.90 0.56 -0.76
N ASP A 256 -6.76 0.41 -1.44
CA ASP A 256 -6.68 0.16 -2.88
C ASP A 256 -5.52 -0.78 -3.23
N GLY A 257 -5.31 -1.05 -4.52
CA GLY A 257 -4.21 -1.90 -4.98
C GLY A 257 -2.80 -1.38 -4.64
N GLY A 258 -2.68 -0.11 -4.23
CA GLY A 258 -1.46 0.52 -3.75
C GLY A 258 -1.26 0.43 -2.23
N SER A 259 -2.24 -0.11 -1.49
CA SER A 259 -2.11 -0.39 -0.05
C SER A 259 -1.39 -1.73 0.13
N ILE A 260 -0.06 -1.73 0.19
CA ILE A 260 0.75 -2.97 0.13
C ILE A 260 1.59 -3.21 1.39
N SER A 261 2.17 -4.41 1.52
CA SER A 261 3.10 -4.76 2.60
C SER A 261 2.51 -4.48 3.99
N ALA A 262 3.18 -3.70 4.85
CA ALA A 262 2.71 -3.38 6.20
C ALA A 262 1.32 -2.69 6.21
N ALA A 263 0.96 -1.96 5.15
CA ALA A 263 -0.38 -1.36 5.03
C ALA A 263 -1.46 -2.41 4.78
N ALA A 264 -1.18 -3.40 3.92
CA ALA A 264 -2.08 -4.53 3.70
C ALA A 264 -2.27 -5.37 4.98
N LEU A 265 -1.17 -5.64 5.72
CA LEU A 265 -1.23 -6.32 7.01
C LEU A 265 -2.05 -5.52 8.04
N ALA A 266 -1.89 -4.19 8.06
CA ALA A 266 -2.65 -3.32 8.98
C ALA A 266 -4.15 -3.34 8.65
N ALA A 267 -4.51 -3.24 7.36
CA ALA A 267 -5.90 -3.35 6.92
C ALA A 267 -6.50 -4.72 7.27
N ASN A 268 -5.74 -5.80 7.01
CA ASN A 268 -6.16 -7.17 7.31
C ASN A 268 -6.39 -7.39 8.82
N LEU A 269 -5.51 -6.88 9.69
CA LEU A 269 -5.72 -6.98 11.13
C LEU A 269 -6.92 -6.13 11.59
N LEU A 270 -7.05 -4.91 11.09
CA LEU A 270 -8.17 -4.03 11.42
C LEU A 270 -9.53 -4.64 11.01
N SER A 271 -9.59 -5.40 9.91
CA SER A 271 -10.84 -6.06 9.48
C SER A 271 -11.37 -7.10 10.49
N HIS A 272 -10.51 -7.62 11.37
CA HIS A 272 -10.90 -8.55 12.45
C HIS A 272 -11.35 -7.83 13.75
N ARG A 273 -11.21 -6.50 13.79
CA ARG A 273 -11.71 -5.71 14.92
C ARG A 273 -13.21 -5.45 14.77
N PRO A 274 -14.02 -5.61 15.84
CA PRO A 274 -15.44 -5.22 15.82
C PRO A 274 -15.63 -3.76 15.38
N ASN A 275 -16.72 -3.47 14.68
CA ASN A 275 -17.06 -2.13 14.19
C ASN A 275 -16.00 -1.52 13.25
N THR A 276 -15.30 -2.37 12.52
CA THR A 276 -14.37 -1.94 11.48
C THR A 276 -14.84 -2.45 10.12
N PHE A 277 -14.74 -1.61 9.10
CA PHE A 277 -15.19 -1.89 7.73
C PHE A 277 -14.11 -1.52 6.73
N LEU A 278 -13.74 -2.44 5.86
CA LEU A 278 -12.87 -2.16 4.72
C LEU A 278 -13.69 -1.61 3.54
N VAL A 279 -13.23 -0.53 2.94
CA VAL A 279 -13.94 0.20 1.88
C VAL A 279 -13.00 0.44 0.71
N GLY A 280 -13.44 0.17 -0.50
CA GLY A 280 -12.71 0.45 -1.73
C GLY A 280 -12.32 -0.79 -2.52
N LEU A 281 -11.03 -1.00 -2.74
CA LEU A 281 -10.49 -2.13 -3.49
C LEU A 281 -9.60 -3.00 -2.58
N PRO A 282 -9.45 -4.30 -2.90
CA PRO A 282 -8.57 -5.18 -2.16
C PRO A 282 -7.13 -4.64 -2.12
N PRO A 283 -6.49 -4.59 -0.93
CA PRO A 283 -5.10 -4.19 -0.80
C PRO A 283 -4.15 -5.25 -1.37
N GLY A 284 -2.87 -4.87 -1.56
CA GLY A 284 -1.82 -5.74 -2.09
C GLY A 284 -1.22 -6.69 -1.06
N GLY A 285 -2.07 -7.48 -0.44
CA GLY A 285 -1.77 -8.57 0.47
C GLY A 285 -2.91 -9.56 0.49
N THR A 286 -2.74 -10.67 1.19
CA THR A 286 -3.73 -11.75 1.28
C THR A 286 -4.21 -11.92 2.73
N LYS A 287 -5.33 -12.63 2.91
CA LYS A 287 -5.82 -12.99 4.26
C LYS A 287 -4.75 -13.68 5.10
N ARG A 288 -3.87 -14.47 4.47
CA ARG A 288 -2.76 -15.14 5.15
C ARG A 288 -1.66 -14.17 5.56
N GLY A 289 -1.36 -13.17 4.74
CA GLY A 289 -0.26 -12.23 4.95
C GLY A 289 0.33 -11.71 3.64
N THR A 290 1.61 -11.38 3.65
CA THR A 290 2.32 -10.79 2.52
C THR A 290 3.80 -11.22 2.47
N PHE A 291 4.53 -10.75 1.46
CA PHE A 291 5.98 -10.90 1.35
C PHE A 291 6.66 -9.54 1.54
N GLY A 292 7.89 -9.55 2.01
CA GLY A 292 8.66 -8.33 2.22
C GLY A 292 10.14 -8.58 2.43
N GLN A 293 10.84 -7.60 2.97
CA GLN A 293 12.30 -7.57 3.09
C GLN A 293 12.94 -7.85 1.73
N SER A 294 12.60 -7.00 0.75
CA SER A 294 13.04 -7.19 -0.63
C SER A 294 14.48 -6.74 -0.81
N GLU A 295 15.28 -7.58 -1.45
CA GLU A 295 16.63 -7.29 -1.87
C GLU A 295 16.70 -7.09 -3.38
N ARG A 296 17.53 -6.14 -3.80
CA ARG A 296 17.77 -5.86 -5.22
C ARG A 296 18.98 -6.64 -5.71
N ILE A 297 18.77 -7.44 -6.73
CA ILE A 297 19.83 -8.18 -7.41
C ILE A 297 19.98 -7.69 -8.85
N TYR A 298 21.17 -7.81 -9.40
CA TYR A 298 21.47 -7.46 -10.80
C TYR A 298 21.87 -8.72 -11.56
N LEU A 299 21.20 -8.94 -12.70
CA LEU A 299 21.60 -10.02 -13.60
C LEU A 299 23.01 -9.77 -14.13
N PRO A 300 23.88 -10.79 -14.15
CA PRO A 300 25.32 -10.59 -14.40
C PRO A 300 25.62 -10.01 -15.80
N ASN A 301 24.86 -10.40 -16.80
CA ASN A 301 25.08 -10.00 -18.19
C ASN A 301 24.31 -8.73 -18.56
N SER A 302 22.97 -8.73 -18.41
CA SER A 302 22.11 -7.62 -18.82
C SER A 302 22.10 -6.44 -17.84
N LYS A 303 22.61 -6.63 -16.62
CA LYS A 303 22.55 -5.65 -15.52
C LYS A 303 21.13 -5.25 -15.12
N ILE A 304 20.12 -5.97 -15.60
CA ILE A 304 18.72 -5.77 -15.20
C ILE A 304 18.60 -6.05 -13.70
N SER A 305 17.99 -5.12 -12.97
CA SER A 305 17.72 -5.31 -11.56
C SER A 305 16.42 -6.08 -11.34
N LEU A 306 16.46 -7.03 -10.43
CA LEU A 306 15.30 -7.77 -9.93
C LEU A 306 15.16 -7.48 -8.44
N SER A 307 13.92 -7.33 -7.95
CA SER A 307 13.62 -7.25 -6.52
C SER A 307 13.04 -8.58 -6.06
N LEU A 308 13.67 -9.22 -5.09
CA LEU A 308 13.24 -10.48 -4.51
C LEU A 308 12.86 -10.29 -3.06
N SER A 309 11.64 -10.68 -2.69
CA SER A 309 11.22 -10.71 -1.30
C SER A 309 11.85 -11.92 -0.59
N LEU A 310 12.56 -11.66 0.50
CA LEU A 310 13.30 -12.68 1.25
C LEU A 310 12.48 -13.29 2.37
N LEU A 311 11.43 -12.60 2.83
CA LEU A 311 10.60 -13.04 3.94
C LEU A 311 9.13 -13.16 3.52
N GLU A 312 8.49 -14.21 4.01
CA GLU A 312 7.05 -14.33 4.10
C GLU A 312 6.60 -13.87 5.50
N PHE A 313 5.71 -12.92 5.55
CA PHE A 313 5.04 -12.44 6.75
C PHE A 313 3.66 -13.10 6.81
N THR A 314 3.49 -14.10 7.66
CA THR A 314 2.22 -14.78 7.87
C THR A 314 1.50 -14.17 9.07
N GLN A 315 0.32 -13.62 8.83
CA GLN A 315 -0.50 -12.98 9.87
C GLN A 315 -1.51 -13.99 10.43
N PHE A 316 -2.25 -14.64 9.55
CA PHE A 316 -3.24 -15.65 9.91
C PHE A 316 -2.94 -16.97 9.18
N PRO A 317 -2.20 -17.90 9.81
CA PRO A 317 -1.76 -19.16 9.19
C PRO A 317 -2.89 -20.06 8.70
N GLU A 318 -4.07 -19.95 9.32
CA GLU A 318 -5.28 -20.71 9.00
C GLU A 318 -5.92 -20.35 7.66
N TYR A 319 -5.64 -19.16 7.13
CA TYR A 319 -6.16 -18.75 5.84
C TYR A 319 -5.25 -19.16 4.68
N ASN A 320 -5.85 -19.34 3.51
CA ASN A 320 -5.17 -19.42 2.23
C ASN A 320 -4.70 -18.04 1.76
N ARG A 321 -3.91 -18.00 0.68
CA ARG A 321 -3.50 -16.77 0.03
C ARG A 321 -4.61 -16.23 -0.88
N GLU A 322 -5.73 -15.90 -0.29
CA GLU A 322 -6.87 -15.25 -0.94
C GLU A 322 -6.82 -13.74 -0.72
N PRO A 323 -7.38 -12.93 -1.63
CA PRO A 323 -7.53 -11.50 -1.41
C PRO A 323 -8.26 -11.20 -0.10
N ILE A 324 -7.90 -10.11 0.56
CA ILE A 324 -8.59 -9.61 1.75
C ILE A 324 -9.99 -9.15 1.33
N ASP A 325 -11.01 -9.58 2.06
CA ASP A 325 -12.40 -9.20 1.77
C ASP A 325 -12.63 -7.71 2.01
N ILE A 326 -13.44 -7.11 1.15
CA ILE A 326 -13.84 -5.70 1.25
C ILE A 326 -15.33 -5.65 1.58
N ASP A 327 -15.69 -5.03 2.71
CA ASP A 327 -17.09 -4.92 3.15
C ASP A 327 -17.92 -4.05 2.20
N PHE A 328 -17.31 -2.98 1.69
CA PHE A 328 -17.93 -2.08 0.72
C PHE A 328 -17.03 -1.89 -0.49
N PRO A 329 -17.10 -2.82 -1.47
CA PRO A 329 -16.31 -2.69 -2.69
C PRO A 329 -16.78 -1.49 -3.51
N LEU A 330 -15.83 -0.68 -3.97
CA LEU A 330 -16.09 0.50 -4.79
C LEU A 330 -15.29 0.42 -6.09
N GLN A 331 -15.78 1.11 -7.12
CA GLN A 331 -14.99 1.33 -8.32
C GLN A 331 -13.89 2.36 -8.03
N TRP A 332 -12.79 2.26 -8.76
CA TRP A 332 -11.71 3.22 -8.62
C TRP A 332 -12.20 4.66 -8.85
N ALA A 333 -11.76 5.56 -8.01
CA ALA A 333 -11.99 6.99 -8.16
C ALA A 333 -10.73 7.75 -7.72
N GLN A 334 -10.48 8.90 -8.35
CA GLN A 334 -9.34 9.74 -8.02
C GLN A 334 -9.44 10.22 -6.56
N PRO A 335 -8.47 9.90 -5.70
CA PRO A 335 -8.45 10.37 -4.32
C PRO A 335 -8.34 11.90 -4.19
N ASN A 336 -9.01 12.47 -3.21
CA ASN A 336 -8.90 13.89 -2.88
C ASN A 336 -8.32 14.09 -1.47
N PHE A 337 -7.03 13.88 -1.31
CA PHE A 337 -6.34 14.00 -0.03
C PHE A 337 -6.25 15.45 0.50
N ASN A 338 -6.39 16.46 -0.36
CA ASN A 338 -6.35 17.86 0.04
C ASN A 338 -7.71 18.36 0.56
N ASN A 339 -8.80 17.74 0.11
CA ASN A 339 -10.14 18.02 0.61
C ASN A 339 -10.91 16.70 0.77
N PRO A 340 -10.62 15.94 1.85
CA PRO A 340 -11.19 14.59 2.03
C PRO A 340 -12.71 14.56 2.01
N ILE A 341 -13.38 15.61 2.49
CA ILE A 341 -14.84 15.69 2.47
C ILE A 341 -15.44 15.68 1.05
N LYS A 342 -14.63 16.02 0.04
CA LYS A 342 -15.04 15.97 -1.39
C LYS A 342 -14.57 14.68 -2.08
N ASP A 343 -13.86 13.81 -1.39
CA ASP A 343 -13.43 12.52 -1.92
C ASP A 343 -14.65 11.62 -2.16
N PRO A 344 -14.78 10.97 -3.33
CA PRO A 344 -15.94 10.13 -3.64
C PRO A 344 -16.16 8.98 -2.67
N TRP A 345 -15.08 8.34 -2.19
CA TRP A 345 -15.18 7.21 -1.25
C TRP A 345 -15.48 7.68 0.16
N VAL A 346 -14.92 8.81 0.57
CA VAL A 346 -15.28 9.45 1.86
C VAL A 346 -16.75 9.86 1.86
N GLN A 347 -17.25 10.44 0.76
CA GLN A 347 -18.68 10.78 0.58
C GLN A 347 -19.58 9.54 0.68
N PHE A 348 -19.14 8.41 0.12
CA PHE A 348 -19.86 7.14 0.27
C PHE A 348 -19.98 6.74 1.75
N ILE A 349 -18.88 6.81 2.51
CA ILE A 349 -18.88 6.48 3.95
C ILE A 349 -19.79 7.41 4.72
N ILE A 350 -19.71 8.71 4.50
CA ILE A 350 -20.57 9.71 5.17
C ILE A 350 -22.06 9.41 4.92
N LYS A 351 -22.42 9.07 3.68
CA LYS A 351 -23.79 8.65 3.35
C LYS A 351 -24.22 7.36 4.08
N LYS A 352 -23.29 6.45 4.32
CA LYS A 352 -23.55 5.21 5.07
C LYS A 352 -23.74 5.48 6.56
N ILE A 353 -22.92 6.35 7.16
CA ILE A 353 -23.04 6.76 8.56
C ILE A 353 -24.40 7.41 8.79
N ASN A 354 -24.79 8.39 7.95
CA ASN A 354 -26.02 9.13 8.06
C ASN A 354 -27.31 8.30 7.83
N ARG A 355 -27.19 7.14 7.16
CA ARG A 355 -28.34 6.22 6.94
C ARG A 355 -28.58 5.25 8.09
N LYS A 356 -27.65 5.16 9.07
CA LYS A 356 -27.79 4.33 10.26
C LYS A 356 -28.48 5.10 11.43
N VAL A 357 -28.71 6.39 11.25
CA VAL A 357 -29.51 7.25 12.12
C VAL A 357 -30.93 7.37 11.53
#